data_4c3b67f7a56c167afd55569bcbab7c62
#
_entry.id   4c3b67f7a56c167afd55569bcbab7c62
#
_cell.length_a   1.000
_cell.length_b   1.000
_cell.length_c   1.000
_cell.angle_alpha   90.00
_cell.angle_beta   90.00
_cell.angle_gamma   90.00
#
_symmetry.space_group_name_H-M   'P 1'
#
loop_
_entity.id
_entity.type
_entity.pdbx_description
1 polymer ?
#
loop_
_entity_poly.entity_id
_entity_poly.type
_entity_poly.pdbx_seq_one_letter_code
_entity_poly.pdbx_strand_id
1 'polypeptide(L)'
;MDIRAAEISAILKTQIANFGQDADVSDVGQVLSVGDGIARVYGLDKVQSGEMVEFPSAGVKGMALNLERDNVGVVIFGDDKSIAEGDEVRRLGEIVDVPVGKGLLGRVVNPLGEPIDGKGPLTGVAERRRVDVKAPGIIPRKSVHEPVQTGLKAIDSLIPVGRGQRELIIGDRQTGKTAVAIDAILNQKSINAGDDESAKLYCIYVAIGQKRSTVAQIVKTLEERGALEYTIVVAATASEPAPLQFLAPFAGCAMGEYFRDNGMHGLIIYDDLSKQAVAYRQMSLLLRRPPGREAYPGDVFYLHSRLLERAAKLNDDLGAGSLTALPIIETQANDVSAYIPTNVISITDGQIFLESDLFYQGIRPAVNVGISVSRVGSSAQIKAMKTASGPIKGELAQYRELAAFAKFGSDLDATTQRQLSRGERLTELLKQPQYAPQLVEEQVCVIYAGTRGYLDGVAVSDVGRFESELLARLHSKHQKLLDGIRTSKALSKELEADLNSALKSFAETFA
;
A
#
# COMPACT_ATOMS: atom_id res chain seq x y z
N MET A 1 5.40 37.85 5.55
CA MET A 1 6.29 38.99 5.92
C MET A 1 7.15 39.25 4.71
N ASP A 2 7.12 40.43 4.19
CA ASP A 2 8.11 40.80 3.18
C ASP A 2 9.45 40.90 3.85
N ILE A 3 10.46 40.24 3.24
CA ILE A 3 11.83 40.35 3.72
C ILE A 3 12.19 41.83 3.65
N ARG A 4 12.50 42.45 4.79
CA ARG A 4 12.81 43.86 4.81
C ARG A 4 14.12 44.08 4.06
N ALA A 5 14.13 45.07 3.18
CA ALA A 5 15.34 45.49 2.44
C ALA A 5 16.55 45.71 3.38
N ALA A 6 16.30 46.03 4.65
CA ALA A 6 17.31 46.14 5.70
C ALA A 6 18.00 44.81 6.07
N GLU A 7 17.27 43.70 6.05
CA GLU A 7 17.81 42.37 6.37
C GLU A 7 18.72 41.89 5.23
N ILE A 8 18.29 42.05 4.00
CA ILE A 8 19.13 41.77 2.80
C ILE A 8 20.39 42.66 2.82
N SER A 9 20.22 43.93 3.16
CA SER A 9 21.37 44.86 3.25
C SER A 9 22.36 44.49 4.36
N ALA A 10 21.90 43.99 5.50
CA ALA A 10 22.73 43.52 6.59
C ALA A 10 23.55 42.28 6.17
N ILE A 11 22.88 41.31 5.54
CA ILE A 11 23.52 40.08 5.05
C ILE A 11 24.53 40.40 3.95
N LEU A 12 24.16 41.28 2.99
CA LEU A 12 25.10 41.74 1.94
C LEU A 12 26.32 42.44 2.52
N LYS A 13 26.18 43.27 3.56
CA LYS A 13 27.32 43.91 4.23
C LYS A 13 28.22 42.92 4.90
N THR A 14 27.69 41.89 5.51
CA THR A 14 28.48 40.80 6.14
C THR A 14 29.20 39.97 5.09
N GLN A 15 28.55 39.67 3.97
CA GLN A 15 29.17 38.94 2.86
C GLN A 15 30.25 39.77 2.16
N ILE A 16 30.03 41.07 1.96
CA ILE A 16 31.04 42.00 1.39
C ILE A 16 32.25 42.11 2.33
N ALA A 17 32.06 42.10 3.64
CA ALA A 17 33.16 42.13 4.61
C ALA A 17 33.99 40.83 4.61
N ASN A 18 33.42 39.70 4.23
CA ASN A 18 34.07 38.39 4.13
C ASN A 18 34.54 38.04 2.71
N PHE A 19 34.51 38.96 1.76
CA PHE A 19 34.85 38.79 0.34
C PHE A 19 36.32 38.52 0.04
N GLY A 20 37.05 37.90 0.92
CA GLY A 20 38.43 37.49 0.76
C GLY A 20 38.73 36.03 1.10
N GLN A 21 37.69 35.24 1.44
CA GLN A 21 37.82 33.81 1.64
C GLN A 21 37.00 33.09 0.56
N ASP A 22 37.69 32.35 -0.30
CA ASP A 22 37.16 31.59 -1.43
C ASP A 22 36.16 30.46 -0.97
N ALA A 23 35.00 30.83 -0.52
CA ALA A 23 33.85 29.96 -0.57
C ALA A 23 32.98 30.42 -1.76
N ASP A 24 32.82 29.58 -2.74
CA ASP A 24 31.98 29.87 -3.92
C ASP A 24 30.53 30.13 -3.40
N VAL A 25 30.13 31.41 -3.36
CA VAL A 25 28.83 31.89 -2.84
C VAL A 25 27.63 31.18 -3.51
N SER A 26 27.89 30.53 -4.64
CA SER A 26 26.88 29.72 -5.35
C SER A 26 26.57 28.39 -4.69
N ASP A 27 27.43 27.87 -3.82
CA ASP A 27 27.27 26.56 -3.16
C ASP A 27 27.01 26.66 -1.65
N VAL A 28 27.05 27.88 -1.10
CA VAL A 28 26.80 28.17 0.32
C VAL A 28 25.68 29.20 0.42
N GLY A 29 24.77 29.00 1.32
CA GLY A 29 23.69 29.94 1.65
C GLY A 29 23.62 30.23 3.13
N GLN A 30 22.72 31.12 3.51
CA GLN A 30 22.51 31.55 4.88
C GLN A 30 21.01 31.50 5.23
N VAL A 31 20.68 30.98 6.40
CA VAL A 31 19.29 30.90 6.90
C VAL A 31 18.76 32.32 7.16
N LEU A 32 17.68 32.68 6.48
CA LEU A 32 16.94 33.91 6.69
C LEU A 32 15.86 33.79 7.78
N SER A 33 15.22 32.62 7.83
CA SER A 33 14.23 32.27 8.83
C SER A 33 14.05 30.75 8.88
N VAL A 34 13.72 30.22 10.06
CA VAL A 34 13.50 28.79 10.27
C VAL A 34 12.30 28.60 11.23
N GLY A 35 11.53 27.55 11.00
CA GLY A 35 10.43 27.15 11.86
C GLY A 35 9.52 26.14 11.18
N ASP A 36 8.90 25.29 12.00
CA ASP A 36 7.93 24.27 11.56
C ASP A 36 8.47 23.30 10.49
N GLY A 37 9.78 23.00 10.53
CA GLY A 37 10.44 22.10 9.58
C GLY A 37 10.78 22.73 8.23
N ILE A 38 10.68 24.07 8.10
CA ILE A 38 11.01 24.82 6.90
C ILE A 38 12.07 25.87 7.22
N ALA A 39 13.10 25.99 6.36
CA ALA A 39 14.02 27.10 6.36
C ALA A 39 13.90 27.89 5.05
N ARG A 40 14.04 29.23 5.16
CA ARG A 40 14.25 30.11 4.02
C ARG A 40 15.73 30.47 4.01
N VAL A 41 16.35 30.24 2.88
CA VAL A 41 17.80 30.37 2.73
C VAL A 41 18.08 31.39 1.63
N TYR A 42 18.96 32.32 1.93
CA TYR A 42 19.52 33.26 0.94
C TYR A 42 20.77 32.64 0.33
N GLY A 43 21.01 32.90 -0.95
CA GLY A 43 22.10 32.28 -1.72
C GLY A 43 21.67 30.91 -2.28
N LEU A 44 22.62 30.00 -2.46
CA LEU A 44 22.39 28.71 -3.13
C LEU A 44 21.94 28.88 -4.59
N ASP A 45 22.50 29.82 -5.33
CA ASP A 45 22.03 30.26 -6.65
C ASP A 45 21.97 29.13 -7.69
N LYS A 46 22.79 28.09 -7.52
CA LYS A 46 22.83 26.94 -8.45
C LYS A 46 22.03 25.72 -7.95
N VAL A 47 21.33 25.83 -6.80
CA VAL A 47 20.60 24.69 -6.24
C VAL A 47 19.43 24.30 -7.17
N GLN A 48 19.18 23.00 -7.26
CA GLN A 48 18.07 22.45 -8.02
C GLN A 48 16.91 22.06 -7.08
N SER A 49 15.69 22.07 -7.58
CA SER A 49 14.56 21.52 -6.84
C SER A 49 14.75 20.02 -6.61
N GLY A 50 14.58 19.57 -5.36
CA GLY A 50 14.88 18.19 -4.94
C GLY A 50 16.33 17.92 -4.55
N GLU A 51 17.20 18.94 -4.63
CA GLU A 51 18.61 18.80 -4.22
C GLU A 51 18.75 18.83 -2.71
N MET A 52 19.62 17.98 -2.18
CA MET A 52 19.96 17.92 -0.77
C MET A 52 20.85 19.07 -0.36
N VAL A 53 20.56 19.61 0.81
CA VAL A 53 21.37 20.59 1.51
C VAL A 53 21.67 20.12 2.93
N GLU A 54 22.70 20.65 3.54
CA GLU A 54 23.11 20.36 4.90
C GLU A 54 23.16 21.65 5.71
N PHE A 55 22.75 21.57 6.98
CA PHE A 55 22.91 22.58 8.01
C PHE A 55 24.05 22.13 8.93
N PRO A 56 25.30 22.51 8.67
CA PRO A 56 26.47 21.95 9.38
C PRO A 56 26.44 22.23 10.89
N SER A 57 25.91 23.39 11.31
CA SER A 57 25.77 23.76 12.71
C SER A 57 24.89 22.82 13.52
N ALA A 58 23.85 22.26 12.88
CA ALA A 58 22.89 21.38 13.50
C ALA A 58 23.10 19.90 13.14
N GLY A 59 23.95 19.59 12.16
CA GLY A 59 24.13 18.24 11.64
C GLY A 59 22.86 17.66 10.98
N VAL A 60 21.97 18.53 10.48
CA VAL A 60 20.68 18.17 9.91
C VAL A 60 20.70 18.37 8.41
N LYS A 61 20.06 17.48 7.66
CA LYS A 61 19.88 17.58 6.21
C LYS A 61 18.51 18.16 5.88
N GLY A 62 18.43 18.76 4.68
CA GLY A 62 17.19 19.26 4.12
C GLY A 62 17.15 19.06 2.61
N MET A 63 16.06 19.50 1.99
CA MET A 63 15.86 19.44 0.56
C MET A 63 15.32 20.77 0.06
N ALA A 64 15.92 21.32 -0.99
CA ALA A 64 15.42 22.50 -1.67
C ALA A 64 14.12 22.15 -2.41
N LEU A 65 13.05 22.87 -2.12
CA LEU A 65 11.71 22.58 -2.69
C LEU A 65 11.12 23.76 -3.46
N ASN A 66 11.25 24.98 -2.94
CA ASN A 66 10.85 26.21 -3.62
C ASN A 66 12.09 27.02 -4.03
N LEU A 67 12.19 27.33 -5.31
CA LEU A 67 13.23 28.21 -5.83
C LEU A 67 12.59 29.55 -6.17
N GLU A 68 12.79 30.54 -5.30
CA GLU A 68 12.30 31.90 -5.49
C GLU A 68 13.46 32.81 -5.95
N ARG A 69 13.15 34.00 -6.39
CA ARG A 69 14.16 34.93 -6.91
C ARG A 69 15.20 35.33 -5.86
N ASP A 70 14.73 35.52 -4.62
CA ASP A 70 15.55 36.09 -3.54
C ASP A 70 15.83 35.09 -2.40
N ASN A 71 15.26 33.89 -2.47
CA ASN A 71 15.47 32.86 -1.45
C ASN A 71 15.10 31.48 -1.96
N VAL A 72 15.60 30.47 -1.25
CA VAL A 72 15.26 29.07 -1.45
C VAL A 72 14.46 28.55 -0.26
N GLY A 73 13.30 27.98 -0.49
CA GLY A 73 12.53 27.27 0.52
C GLY A 73 13.04 25.84 0.67
N VAL A 74 13.58 25.55 1.84
CA VAL A 74 14.19 24.27 2.18
C VAL A 74 13.29 23.56 3.20
N VAL A 75 12.96 22.28 2.96
CA VAL A 75 12.32 21.41 3.94
C VAL A 75 13.37 20.65 4.73
N ILE A 76 13.20 20.56 6.05
CA ILE A 76 14.20 20.03 6.97
C ILE A 76 13.85 18.60 7.34
N PHE A 77 14.81 17.67 7.22
CA PHE A 77 14.65 16.25 7.55
C PHE A 77 15.12 15.92 8.97
N GLY A 78 14.68 16.70 9.95
CA GLY A 78 15.06 16.51 11.33
C GLY A 78 14.49 17.57 12.27
N ASP A 79 15.08 17.71 13.46
CA ASP A 79 14.73 18.74 14.43
C ASP A 79 15.31 20.09 13.99
N ASP A 80 14.46 21.06 13.77
CA ASP A 80 14.81 22.42 13.34
C ASP A 80 15.21 23.35 14.50
N LYS A 81 15.04 22.91 15.74
CA LYS A 81 15.28 23.73 16.94
C LYS A 81 16.75 24.15 17.13
N SER A 82 17.66 23.37 16.57
CA SER A 82 19.10 23.64 16.62
C SER A 82 19.60 24.54 15.48
N ILE A 83 18.71 24.90 14.54
CA ILE A 83 19.03 25.77 13.40
C ILE A 83 18.60 27.20 13.76
N ALA A 84 19.52 28.16 13.60
CA ALA A 84 19.28 29.56 13.88
C ALA A 84 19.32 30.41 12.60
N GLU A 85 18.68 31.59 12.69
CA GLU A 85 18.84 32.63 11.66
C GLU A 85 20.30 33.05 11.56
N GLY A 86 20.81 33.14 10.33
CA GLY A 86 22.22 33.40 10.06
C GLY A 86 23.11 32.16 9.92
N ASP A 87 22.61 30.96 10.23
CA ASP A 87 23.37 29.72 10.06
C ASP A 87 23.72 29.45 8.59
N GLU A 88 24.87 28.83 8.40
CA GLU A 88 25.35 28.41 7.08
C GLU A 88 24.56 27.20 6.58
N VAL A 89 24.22 27.18 5.29
CA VAL A 89 23.64 26.05 4.57
C VAL A 89 24.51 25.72 3.37
N ARG A 90 24.82 24.42 3.21
CA ARG A 90 25.65 23.93 2.10
C ARG A 90 24.86 23.05 1.16
N ARG A 91 25.10 23.25 -0.15
CA ARG A 91 24.63 22.29 -1.15
C ARG A 91 25.44 21.00 -1.05
N LEU A 92 24.76 19.86 -1.24
CA LEU A 92 25.43 18.58 -1.39
C LEU A 92 25.63 18.18 -2.86
N GLY A 93 24.99 18.87 -3.80
CA GLY A 93 25.07 18.56 -5.24
C GLY A 93 24.33 17.28 -5.64
N GLU A 94 23.62 16.67 -4.72
CA GLU A 94 22.93 15.38 -4.91
C GLU A 94 21.43 15.58 -4.77
N ILE A 95 20.68 15.00 -5.71
CA ILE A 95 19.21 14.90 -5.57
C ILE A 95 18.90 13.81 -4.55
N VAL A 96 17.85 14.01 -3.76
CA VAL A 96 17.42 13.04 -2.72
C VAL A 96 17.35 11.63 -3.28
N ASP A 97 18.11 10.73 -2.67
CA ASP A 97 18.20 9.32 -3.01
C ASP A 97 18.14 8.42 -1.77
N VAL A 98 17.92 7.14 -1.97
CA VAL A 98 17.85 6.13 -0.91
C VAL A 98 18.63 4.87 -1.32
N PRO A 99 19.16 4.12 -0.34
CA PRO A 99 19.74 2.81 -0.61
C PRO A 99 18.63 1.84 -1.06
N VAL A 100 18.95 0.97 -2.01
CA VAL A 100 18.05 -0.08 -2.50
C VAL A 100 18.78 -1.41 -2.60
N GLY A 101 18.03 -2.49 -2.63
CA GLY A 101 18.58 -3.84 -2.76
C GLY A 101 18.01 -4.83 -1.75
N LYS A 102 18.37 -6.10 -1.91
CA LYS A 102 17.93 -7.18 -1.01
C LYS A 102 18.47 -7.02 0.42
N GLY A 103 19.53 -6.25 0.62
CA GLY A 103 20.09 -5.96 1.95
C GLY A 103 19.18 -5.14 2.88
N LEU A 104 18.08 -4.58 2.36
CA LEU A 104 17.08 -3.89 3.15
C LEU A 104 15.96 -4.83 3.65
N LEU A 105 15.89 -6.06 3.13
CA LEU A 105 14.90 -7.03 3.58
C LEU A 105 15.13 -7.37 5.06
N GLY A 106 14.07 -7.44 5.84
CA GLY A 106 14.15 -7.68 7.28
C GLY A 106 14.48 -6.44 8.12
N ARG A 107 14.61 -5.27 7.50
CA ARG A 107 15.02 -4.03 8.14
C ARG A 107 13.89 -3.01 8.24
N VAL A 108 13.99 -2.18 9.26
CA VAL A 108 13.14 -0.99 9.44
C VAL A 108 14.00 0.25 9.23
N VAL A 109 13.64 1.07 8.27
CA VAL A 109 14.40 2.26 7.88
C VAL A 109 13.52 3.52 7.93
N ASN A 110 14.17 4.68 8.07
CA ASN A 110 13.50 5.97 7.89
C ASN A 110 13.38 6.33 6.39
N PRO A 111 12.70 7.42 6.00
CA PRO A 111 12.55 7.83 4.60
C PRO A 111 13.84 8.20 3.87
N LEU A 112 14.95 8.40 4.58
CA LEU A 112 16.29 8.60 4.00
C LEU A 112 17.04 7.27 3.79
N GLY A 113 16.41 6.15 4.17
CA GLY A 113 16.99 4.81 4.09
C GLY A 113 17.94 4.46 5.22
N GLU A 114 17.97 5.25 6.30
CA GLU A 114 18.78 4.98 7.47
C GLU A 114 18.08 3.97 8.39
N PRO A 115 18.81 2.95 8.90
CA PRO A 115 18.20 1.93 9.76
C PRO A 115 17.81 2.50 11.13
N ILE A 116 16.60 2.18 11.58
CA ILE A 116 16.05 2.63 12.88
C ILE A 116 15.64 1.46 13.79
N ASP A 117 16.01 0.24 13.39
CA ASP A 117 15.66 -1.02 14.08
C ASP A 117 16.68 -1.47 15.13
N GLY A 118 17.76 -0.73 15.31
CA GLY A 118 18.82 -1.10 16.24
C GLY A 118 19.71 -2.29 15.81
N LYS A 119 19.51 -2.81 14.59
CA LYS A 119 20.27 -3.97 14.06
C LYS A 119 21.59 -3.57 13.37
N GLY A 120 22.08 -2.35 13.60
CA GLY A 120 23.31 -1.83 13.00
C GLY A 120 23.18 -1.40 11.54
N PRO A 121 24.30 -1.07 10.88
CA PRO A 121 24.32 -0.57 9.51
C PRO A 121 23.69 -1.56 8.51
N LEU A 122 23.21 -1.02 7.37
CA LEU A 122 22.74 -1.86 6.27
C LEU A 122 23.91 -2.56 5.59
N THR A 123 23.74 -3.84 5.30
CA THR A 123 24.70 -4.65 4.53
C THR A 123 24.00 -5.18 3.27
N GLY A 124 24.74 -5.36 2.18
CA GLY A 124 24.18 -5.86 0.92
C GLY A 124 23.29 -4.85 0.19
N VAL A 125 23.52 -3.56 0.41
CA VAL A 125 22.95 -2.49 -0.42
C VAL A 125 23.50 -2.61 -1.84
N ALA A 126 22.60 -2.66 -2.84
CA ALA A 126 23.02 -2.84 -4.24
C ALA A 126 23.47 -1.51 -4.84
N GLU A 127 22.68 -0.47 -4.66
CA GLU A 127 22.93 0.87 -5.19
C GLU A 127 22.12 1.92 -4.42
N ARG A 128 22.29 3.19 -4.78
CA ARG A 128 21.40 4.29 -4.34
C ARG A 128 20.55 4.74 -5.53
N ARG A 129 19.28 5.00 -5.29
CA ARG A 129 18.34 5.46 -6.32
C ARG A 129 17.63 6.74 -5.90
N ARG A 130 17.44 7.65 -6.84
CA ARG A 130 16.63 8.85 -6.63
C ARG A 130 15.21 8.48 -6.20
N VAL A 131 14.69 9.19 -5.22
CA VAL A 131 13.36 8.93 -4.67
C VAL A 131 12.23 9.37 -5.62
N ASP A 132 12.43 10.44 -6.35
CA ASP A 132 11.43 10.96 -7.31
C ASP A 132 11.97 10.80 -8.74
N VAL A 133 11.40 9.82 -9.43
CA VAL A 133 11.74 9.50 -10.82
C VAL A 133 10.46 9.36 -11.64
N LYS A 134 10.58 9.57 -12.92
CA LYS A 134 9.46 9.42 -13.86
C LYS A 134 9.02 7.96 -13.93
N ALA A 135 7.70 7.74 -13.90
CA ALA A 135 7.10 6.43 -14.09
C ALA A 135 7.47 5.82 -15.45
N PRO A 136 7.49 4.47 -15.56
CA PRO A 136 7.68 3.81 -16.86
C PRO A 136 6.67 4.31 -17.90
N GLY A 137 7.14 4.56 -19.12
CA GLY A 137 6.29 4.96 -20.25
C GLY A 137 5.32 3.86 -20.69
N ILE A 138 4.59 4.09 -21.79
CA ILE A 138 3.60 3.14 -22.29
C ILE A 138 4.27 1.88 -22.86
N ILE A 139 5.31 2.03 -23.64
CA ILE A 139 5.98 0.91 -24.34
C ILE A 139 6.62 -0.10 -23.39
N PRO A 140 7.28 0.30 -22.28
CA PRO A 140 7.82 -0.63 -21.28
C PRO A 140 6.78 -1.47 -20.53
N ARG A 141 5.50 -1.12 -20.59
CA ARG A 141 4.43 -1.79 -19.82
C ARG A 141 3.85 -3.00 -20.54
N LYS A 142 3.46 -3.99 -19.76
CA LYS A 142 2.67 -5.15 -20.17
C LYS A 142 1.35 -5.17 -19.41
N SER A 143 0.28 -5.66 -20.03
CA SER A 143 -1.01 -5.83 -19.36
C SER A 143 -0.90 -6.75 -18.15
N VAL A 144 -1.55 -6.39 -17.06
CA VAL A 144 -1.61 -7.18 -15.83
C VAL A 144 -2.41 -8.45 -16.05
N HIS A 145 -1.82 -9.62 -15.74
CA HIS A 145 -2.42 -10.94 -15.96
C HIS A 145 -2.01 -11.99 -14.92
N GLU A 146 -1.05 -11.68 -14.06
CA GLU A 146 -0.59 -12.57 -13.00
C GLU A 146 -1.23 -12.16 -11.68
N PRO A 147 -1.79 -13.10 -10.87
CA PRO A 147 -2.42 -12.77 -9.60
C PRO A 147 -1.42 -12.37 -8.53
N VAL A 148 -1.84 -11.44 -7.67
CA VAL A 148 -1.33 -11.30 -6.31
C VAL A 148 -2.33 -12.01 -5.39
N GLN A 149 -1.92 -13.09 -4.78
CA GLN A 149 -2.75 -13.82 -3.83
C GLN A 149 -2.71 -13.10 -2.48
N THR A 150 -3.81 -12.49 -2.08
CA THR A 150 -3.89 -11.79 -0.79
C THR A 150 -4.11 -12.73 0.39
N GLY A 151 -4.62 -13.92 0.11
CA GLY A 151 -5.02 -14.89 1.13
C GLY A 151 -6.38 -14.61 1.75
N LEU A 152 -7.08 -13.58 1.27
CA LEU A 152 -8.40 -13.19 1.74
C LEU A 152 -9.46 -13.62 0.73
N LYS A 153 -10.34 -14.55 1.14
CA LYS A 153 -11.41 -15.10 0.29
C LYS A 153 -12.23 -14.02 -0.41
N ALA A 154 -12.64 -13.00 0.34
CA ALA A 154 -13.46 -11.91 -0.19
C ALA A 154 -12.75 -11.10 -1.28
N ILE A 155 -11.43 -10.94 -1.20
CA ILE A 155 -10.65 -10.17 -2.16
C ILE A 155 -10.29 -11.05 -3.35
N ASP A 156 -9.64 -12.20 -3.11
CA ASP A 156 -9.14 -13.05 -4.18
C ASP A 156 -10.26 -13.60 -5.07
N SER A 157 -11.49 -13.75 -4.54
CA SER A 157 -12.65 -14.21 -5.31
C SER A 157 -13.43 -13.11 -6.01
N LEU A 158 -13.58 -11.93 -5.40
CA LEU A 158 -14.51 -10.89 -5.87
C LEU A 158 -13.81 -9.66 -6.45
N ILE A 159 -12.62 -9.32 -5.94
CA ILE A 159 -11.87 -8.11 -6.27
C ILE A 159 -10.39 -8.48 -6.46
N PRO A 160 -10.08 -9.37 -7.40
CA PRO A 160 -8.72 -9.90 -7.54
C PRO A 160 -7.73 -8.82 -7.92
N VAL A 161 -6.55 -8.89 -7.31
CA VAL A 161 -5.43 -7.97 -7.52
C VAL A 161 -4.38 -8.67 -8.38
N GLY A 162 -3.86 -7.97 -9.37
CA GLY A 162 -2.80 -8.49 -10.26
C GLY A 162 -1.45 -7.85 -10.00
N ARG A 163 -0.38 -8.55 -10.39
CA ARG A 163 1.00 -8.08 -10.30
C ARG A 163 1.23 -6.89 -11.22
N GLY A 164 1.52 -5.73 -10.62
CA GLY A 164 1.66 -4.45 -11.33
C GLY A 164 0.40 -3.58 -11.30
N GLN A 165 -0.68 -4.03 -10.66
CA GLN A 165 -1.90 -3.25 -10.46
C GLN A 165 -1.76 -2.28 -9.28
N ARG A 166 -2.56 -1.21 -9.33
CA ARG A 166 -2.78 -0.28 -8.21
C ARG A 166 -4.19 -0.49 -7.70
N GLU A 167 -4.34 -1.10 -6.54
CA GLU A 167 -5.65 -1.36 -5.95
C GLU A 167 -5.78 -0.60 -4.63
N LEU A 168 -6.73 0.33 -4.56
CA LEU A 168 -6.95 1.19 -3.41
C LEU A 168 -7.67 0.42 -2.29
N ILE A 169 -7.17 0.53 -1.06
CA ILE A 169 -7.90 0.11 0.14
C ILE A 169 -8.45 1.37 0.80
N ILE A 170 -9.76 1.50 0.88
CA ILE A 170 -10.42 2.73 1.35
C ILE A 170 -11.50 2.42 2.38
N GLY A 171 -11.63 3.28 3.38
CA GLY A 171 -12.64 3.17 4.43
C GLY A 171 -12.32 4.02 5.66
N ASP A 172 -13.25 4.08 6.60
CA ASP A 172 -13.11 4.83 7.83
C ASP A 172 -12.04 4.25 8.78
N ARG A 173 -11.75 4.98 9.83
CA ARG A 173 -10.82 4.49 10.88
C ARG A 173 -11.30 3.16 11.46
N GLN A 174 -10.35 2.27 11.75
CA GLN A 174 -10.59 0.98 12.40
C GLN A 174 -11.49 0.00 11.62
N THR A 175 -11.70 0.19 10.32
CA THR A 175 -12.44 -0.75 9.47
C THR A 175 -11.62 -1.96 8.99
N GLY A 176 -10.34 -2.04 9.37
CA GLY A 176 -9.47 -3.17 9.02
C GLY A 176 -8.58 -2.96 7.79
N LYS A 177 -8.41 -1.71 7.30
CA LYS A 177 -7.55 -1.42 6.12
C LYS A 177 -6.13 -1.97 6.25
N THR A 178 -5.46 -1.65 7.35
CA THR A 178 -4.11 -2.15 7.64
C THR A 178 -4.10 -3.68 7.76
N ALA A 179 -5.13 -4.29 8.35
CA ALA A 179 -5.22 -5.75 8.49
C ALA A 179 -5.24 -6.44 7.12
N VAL A 180 -6.05 -5.96 6.18
CA VAL A 180 -6.10 -6.46 4.80
C VAL A 180 -4.72 -6.38 4.14
N ALA A 181 -4.02 -5.27 4.30
CA ALA A 181 -2.68 -5.07 3.75
C ALA A 181 -1.64 -6.02 4.38
N ILE A 182 -1.69 -6.21 5.70
CA ILE A 182 -0.78 -7.13 6.40
C ILE A 182 -1.08 -8.59 6.02
N ASP A 183 -2.34 -8.99 5.91
CA ASP A 183 -2.70 -10.33 5.45
C ASP A 183 -2.14 -10.63 4.05
N ALA A 184 -2.19 -9.65 3.14
CA ALA A 184 -1.57 -9.78 1.82
C ALA A 184 -0.04 -10.01 1.89
N ILE A 185 0.66 -9.38 2.85
CA ILE A 185 2.09 -9.65 3.10
C ILE A 185 2.27 -11.06 3.68
N LEU A 186 1.51 -11.41 4.71
CA LEU A 186 1.64 -12.69 5.40
C LEU A 186 1.42 -13.88 4.46
N ASN A 187 0.51 -13.74 3.50
CA ASN A 187 0.21 -14.80 2.54
C ASN A 187 1.37 -15.13 1.59
N GLN A 188 2.34 -14.23 1.43
CA GLN A 188 3.48 -14.46 0.55
C GLN A 188 4.52 -15.46 1.13
N LYS A 189 4.42 -15.80 2.42
CA LYS A 189 5.41 -16.64 3.11
C LYS A 189 5.66 -17.96 2.40
N SER A 190 4.62 -18.71 2.06
CA SER A 190 4.74 -20.01 1.40
C SER A 190 5.33 -19.91 -0.01
N ILE A 191 4.95 -18.85 -0.74
CA ILE A 191 5.46 -18.60 -2.09
C ILE A 191 6.93 -18.20 -2.04
N ASN A 192 7.30 -17.33 -1.10
CA ASN A 192 8.67 -16.83 -0.95
C ASN A 192 9.62 -17.89 -0.36
N ALA A 193 9.11 -18.92 0.31
CA ALA A 193 9.90 -20.06 0.78
C ALA A 193 10.30 -21.03 -0.35
N GLY A 194 9.69 -20.96 -1.51
CA GLY A 194 10.04 -21.75 -2.69
C GLY A 194 11.32 -21.28 -3.37
N ASP A 195 11.86 -22.13 -4.26
CA ASP A 195 13.11 -21.83 -5.00
C ASP A 195 12.87 -20.99 -6.27
N ASP A 196 11.63 -20.89 -6.73
CA ASP A 196 11.29 -20.12 -7.94
C ASP A 196 11.30 -18.61 -7.66
N GLU A 197 12.40 -17.97 -8.01
CA GLU A 197 12.55 -16.52 -7.85
C GLU A 197 11.49 -15.70 -8.62
N SER A 198 11.01 -16.22 -9.75
CA SER A 198 9.98 -15.56 -10.56
C SER A 198 8.60 -15.58 -9.92
N ALA A 199 8.37 -16.48 -8.97
CA ALA A 199 7.14 -16.55 -8.21
C ALA A 199 7.15 -15.65 -6.97
N LYS A 200 8.32 -15.31 -6.42
CA LYS A 200 8.46 -14.54 -5.19
C LYS A 200 7.87 -13.13 -5.30
N LEU A 201 7.40 -12.62 -4.18
CA LEU A 201 6.87 -11.27 -4.06
C LEU A 201 7.49 -10.59 -2.84
N TYR A 202 8.41 -9.66 -3.09
CA TYR A 202 9.06 -8.86 -2.05
C TYR A 202 8.15 -7.73 -1.62
N CYS A 203 8.04 -7.51 -0.31
CA CYS A 203 7.07 -6.56 0.23
C CYS A 203 7.75 -5.30 0.77
N ILE A 204 7.12 -4.17 0.59
CA ILE A 204 7.52 -2.89 1.17
C ILE A 204 6.31 -2.32 1.90
N TYR A 205 6.43 -2.16 3.22
CA TYR A 205 5.40 -1.53 4.03
C TYR A 205 5.84 -0.12 4.42
N VAL A 206 5.10 0.88 3.94
CA VAL A 206 5.38 2.29 4.21
C VAL A 206 4.39 2.81 5.24
N ALA A 207 4.86 3.03 6.47
CA ALA A 207 4.09 3.61 7.55
C ALA A 207 4.22 5.14 7.53
N ILE A 208 3.10 5.84 7.31
CA ILE A 208 3.07 7.29 7.14
C ILE A 208 2.22 7.92 8.24
N GLY A 209 2.83 8.74 9.10
CA GLY A 209 2.13 9.46 10.14
C GLY A 209 1.40 8.58 11.16
N GLN A 210 1.79 7.32 11.32
CA GLN A 210 1.24 6.40 12.30
C GLN A 210 1.91 6.57 13.67
N LYS A 211 1.23 6.13 14.73
CA LYS A 211 1.82 6.09 16.07
C LYS A 211 2.98 5.09 16.10
N ARG A 212 4.07 5.43 16.79
CA ARG A 212 5.22 4.52 16.97
C ARG A 212 4.82 3.15 17.51
N SER A 213 3.89 3.11 18.48
CA SER A 213 3.38 1.85 19.03
C SER A 213 2.67 0.97 17.99
N THR A 214 1.93 1.57 17.06
CA THR A 214 1.27 0.84 15.97
C THR A 214 2.30 0.25 15.02
N VAL A 215 3.29 1.04 14.62
CA VAL A 215 4.38 0.56 13.74
C VAL A 215 5.16 -0.56 14.40
N ALA A 216 5.51 -0.41 15.69
CA ALA A 216 6.21 -1.44 16.46
C ALA A 216 5.40 -2.75 16.52
N GLN A 217 4.08 -2.68 16.70
CA GLN A 217 3.21 -3.85 16.72
C GLN A 217 3.14 -4.53 15.36
N ILE A 218 3.09 -3.78 14.26
CA ILE A 218 3.11 -4.33 12.90
C ILE A 218 4.44 -5.04 12.62
N VAL A 219 5.57 -4.40 12.94
CA VAL A 219 6.90 -5.00 12.78
C VAL A 219 7.00 -6.31 13.58
N LYS A 220 6.54 -6.31 14.82
CA LYS A 220 6.50 -7.51 15.68
C LYS A 220 5.62 -8.60 15.06
N THR A 221 4.44 -8.27 14.56
CA THR A 221 3.55 -9.23 13.89
C THR A 221 4.22 -9.85 12.66
N LEU A 222 4.88 -9.04 11.83
CA LEU A 222 5.61 -9.52 10.66
C LEU A 222 6.79 -10.43 11.07
N GLU A 223 7.51 -10.09 12.13
CA GLU A 223 8.63 -10.88 12.65
C GLU A 223 8.16 -12.22 13.23
N GLU A 224 7.16 -12.22 14.11
CA GLU A 224 6.60 -13.43 14.72
C GLU A 224 6.00 -14.40 13.69
N ARG A 225 5.48 -13.88 12.59
CA ARG A 225 4.92 -14.66 11.47
C ARG A 225 5.98 -15.06 10.43
N GLY A 226 7.22 -14.58 10.57
CA GLY A 226 8.31 -14.85 9.62
C GLY A 226 8.15 -14.14 8.28
N ALA A 227 7.36 -13.07 8.23
CA ALA A 227 7.13 -12.26 7.03
C ALA A 227 8.08 -11.08 6.92
N LEU A 228 8.75 -10.70 8.00
CA LEU A 228 9.72 -9.61 7.98
C LEU A 228 10.92 -9.94 7.08
N GLU A 229 11.30 -11.21 6.97
CA GLU A 229 12.46 -11.67 6.18
C GLU A 229 12.41 -11.24 4.70
N TYR A 230 11.21 -11.10 4.14
CA TYR A 230 11.00 -10.65 2.76
C TYR A 230 10.31 -9.28 2.67
N THR A 231 10.30 -8.54 3.79
CA THR A 231 9.63 -7.24 3.88
C THR A 231 10.61 -6.14 4.28
N ILE A 232 10.54 -4.99 3.60
CA ILE A 232 11.18 -3.73 3.99
C ILE A 232 10.12 -2.87 4.67
N VAL A 233 10.43 -2.32 5.85
CA VAL A 233 9.54 -1.37 6.52
C VAL A 233 10.16 0.03 6.44
N VAL A 234 9.44 0.97 5.83
CA VAL A 234 9.83 2.39 5.79
C VAL A 234 8.90 3.15 6.73
N ALA A 235 9.44 3.75 7.77
CA ALA A 235 8.63 4.39 8.79
C ALA A 235 8.91 5.90 8.91
N ALA A 236 7.86 6.70 8.68
CA ALA A 236 7.77 8.10 9.07
C ALA A 236 6.60 8.26 10.03
N THR A 237 6.86 8.16 11.32
CA THR A 237 5.82 8.15 12.36
C THR A 237 5.21 9.54 12.58
N ALA A 238 4.12 9.60 13.35
CA ALA A 238 3.42 10.86 13.64
C ALA A 238 4.27 11.87 14.43
N SER A 239 5.37 11.44 15.04
CA SER A 239 6.33 12.31 15.71
C SER A 239 7.44 12.84 14.81
N GLU A 240 7.52 12.34 13.59
CA GLU A 240 8.47 12.84 12.59
C GLU A 240 7.91 14.10 11.90
N PRO A 241 8.77 15.05 11.48
CA PRO A 241 8.33 16.24 10.77
C PRO A 241 7.65 15.92 9.44
N ALA A 242 6.77 16.82 8.99
CA ALA A 242 5.99 16.66 7.77
C ALA A 242 6.85 16.32 6.51
N PRO A 243 8.05 16.88 6.31
CA PRO A 243 8.91 16.52 5.18
C PRO A 243 9.26 15.04 5.10
N LEU A 244 9.48 14.38 6.23
CA LEU A 244 9.75 12.93 6.25
C LEU A 244 8.51 12.12 5.92
N GLN A 245 7.33 12.52 6.41
CA GLN A 245 6.06 11.86 6.07
C GLN A 245 5.72 12.02 4.58
N PHE A 246 6.05 13.18 3.99
CA PHE A 246 5.94 13.43 2.54
C PHE A 246 6.86 12.52 1.74
N LEU A 247 8.12 12.37 2.17
CA LEU A 247 9.16 11.64 1.44
C LEU A 247 8.97 10.11 1.50
N ALA A 248 8.44 9.58 2.60
CA ALA A 248 8.37 8.14 2.88
C ALA A 248 7.76 7.30 1.73
N PRO A 249 6.62 7.67 1.12
CA PRO A 249 6.07 6.91 0.00
C PRO A 249 6.98 6.85 -1.22
N PHE A 250 7.67 7.95 -1.54
CA PHE A 250 8.62 8.01 -2.65
C PHE A 250 9.86 7.16 -2.38
N ALA A 251 10.37 7.19 -1.16
CA ALA A 251 11.48 6.36 -0.72
C ALA A 251 11.14 4.87 -0.81
N GLY A 252 10.00 4.46 -0.25
CA GLY A 252 9.53 3.08 -0.36
C GLY A 252 9.30 2.65 -1.81
N CYS A 253 8.77 3.54 -2.65
CA CYS A 253 8.58 3.29 -4.07
C CYS A 253 9.91 3.01 -4.79
N ALA A 254 10.94 3.82 -4.54
CA ALA A 254 12.27 3.59 -5.11
C ALA A 254 12.87 2.25 -4.68
N MET A 255 12.65 1.83 -3.42
CA MET A 255 13.05 0.50 -2.94
C MET A 255 12.29 -0.62 -3.64
N GLY A 256 10.99 -0.44 -3.88
CA GLY A 256 10.15 -1.40 -4.61
C GLY A 256 10.50 -1.51 -6.09
N GLU A 257 10.84 -0.39 -6.73
CA GLU A 257 11.26 -0.35 -8.13
C GLU A 257 12.56 -1.13 -8.40
N TYR A 258 13.44 -1.24 -7.41
CA TYR A 258 14.62 -2.08 -7.53
C TYR A 258 14.25 -3.53 -7.90
N PHE A 259 13.25 -4.09 -7.25
CA PHE A 259 12.78 -5.46 -7.55
C PHE A 259 12.14 -5.52 -8.93
N ARG A 260 11.24 -4.57 -9.26
CA ARG A 260 10.59 -4.49 -10.57
C ARG A 260 11.60 -4.44 -11.72
N ASP A 261 12.58 -3.54 -11.62
CA ASP A 261 13.53 -3.25 -12.68
C ASP A 261 14.59 -4.35 -12.86
N ASN A 262 14.73 -5.24 -11.87
CA ASN A 262 15.60 -6.41 -11.93
C ASN A 262 14.83 -7.72 -12.22
N GLY A 263 13.66 -7.66 -12.83
CA GLY A 263 12.88 -8.83 -13.24
C GLY A 263 12.20 -9.57 -12.08
N MET A 264 12.18 -8.98 -10.89
CA MET A 264 11.51 -9.51 -9.70
C MET A 264 10.13 -8.85 -9.51
N HIS A 265 9.43 -9.24 -8.45
CA HIS A 265 8.12 -8.68 -8.15
C HIS A 265 8.13 -8.04 -6.76
N GLY A 266 7.60 -6.82 -6.70
CA GLY A 266 7.38 -6.07 -5.48
C GLY A 266 5.91 -5.83 -5.19
N LEU A 267 5.55 -5.81 -3.90
CA LEU A 267 4.27 -5.36 -3.38
C LEU A 267 4.53 -4.20 -2.42
N ILE A 268 4.02 -3.02 -2.73
CA ILE A 268 4.17 -1.87 -1.86
C ILE A 268 2.83 -1.45 -1.27
N ILE A 269 2.83 -1.22 0.04
CA ILE A 269 1.69 -0.74 0.81
C ILE A 269 2.01 0.66 1.31
N TYR A 270 1.11 1.62 1.05
CA TYR A 270 1.22 2.98 1.56
C TYR A 270 0.15 3.20 2.64
N ASP A 271 0.53 3.14 3.89
CA ASP A 271 -0.39 3.25 5.04
C ASP A 271 -0.12 4.51 5.87
N ASP A 272 -0.75 5.67 5.58
CA ASP A 272 -1.72 5.92 4.51
C ASP A 272 -1.37 7.20 3.71
N LEU A 273 -1.87 7.29 2.49
CA LEU A 273 -1.65 8.45 1.62
C LEU A 273 -2.47 9.68 2.03
N SER A 274 -3.53 9.53 2.84
CA SER A 274 -4.26 10.67 3.41
C SER A 274 -3.33 11.50 4.28
N LYS A 275 -2.49 10.87 5.09
CA LYS A 275 -1.50 11.54 5.93
C LYS A 275 -0.37 12.18 5.12
N GLN A 276 0.07 11.52 4.03
CA GLN A 276 1.01 12.14 3.10
C GLN A 276 0.43 13.44 2.53
N ALA A 277 -0.83 13.42 2.11
CA ALA A 277 -1.50 14.62 1.59
C ALA A 277 -1.57 15.74 2.63
N VAL A 278 -1.88 15.40 3.88
CA VAL A 278 -1.89 16.38 5.01
C VAL A 278 -0.49 16.95 5.23
N ALA A 279 0.56 16.12 5.24
CA ALA A 279 1.94 16.57 5.38
C ALA A 279 2.33 17.52 4.23
N TYR A 280 1.97 17.17 3.00
CA TYR A 280 2.21 18.01 1.82
C TYR A 280 1.46 19.34 1.88
N ARG A 281 0.20 19.33 2.35
CA ARG A 281 -0.57 20.55 2.59
C ARG A 281 0.12 21.45 3.61
N GLN A 282 0.57 20.91 4.74
CA GLN A 282 1.29 21.63 5.77
C GLN A 282 2.55 22.30 5.19
N MET A 283 3.40 21.54 4.52
CA MET A 283 4.62 22.06 3.88
C MET A 283 4.31 23.16 2.86
N SER A 284 3.31 22.94 2.01
CA SER A 284 2.91 23.89 0.96
C SER A 284 2.41 25.21 1.52
N LEU A 285 1.62 25.18 2.60
CA LEU A 285 1.17 26.40 3.28
C LEU A 285 2.32 27.18 3.91
N LEU A 286 3.25 26.47 4.56
CA LEU A 286 4.44 27.09 5.17
C LEU A 286 5.39 27.68 4.09
N LEU A 287 5.47 27.04 2.94
CA LEU A 287 6.18 27.57 1.77
C LEU A 287 5.38 28.63 1.00
N ARG A 288 4.23 29.07 1.52
CA ARG A 288 3.34 30.09 0.93
C ARG A 288 2.85 29.76 -0.49
N ARG A 289 2.74 28.49 -0.83
CA ARG A 289 2.05 28.07 -2.05
C ARG A 289 0.55 28.36 -1.93
N PRO A 290 -0.12 28.87 -2.97
CA PRO A 290 -1.53 29.22 -2.90
C PRO A 290 -2.38 27.97 -2.62
N PRO A 291 -3.26 28.00 -1.61
CA PRO A 291 -4.15 26.88 -1.31
C PRO A 291 -5.31 26.78 -2.31
N GLY A 292 -5.69 25.57 -2.64
CA GLY A 292 -6.89 25.22 -3.39
C GLY A 292 -7.99 24.64 -2.52
N ARG A 293 -8.72 23.64 -3.04
CA ARG A 293 -9.82 22.96 -2.33
C ARG A 293 -9.31 22.32 -1.05
N GLU A 294 -10.02 22.50 0.06
CA GLU A 294 -9.67 21.99 1.39
C GLU A 294 -8.25 22.39 1.85
N ALA A 295 -7.79 23.56 1.36
CA ALA A 295 -6.45 24.09 1.58
C ALA A 295 -5.29 23.20 1.05
N TYR A 296 -5.56 22.20 0.23
CA TYR A 296 -4.53 21.46 -0.48
C TYR A 296 -3.93 22.31 -1.60
N PRO A 297 -2.62 22.15 -1.91
CA PRO A 297 -2.03 22.80 -3.06
C PRO A 297 -2.61 22.26 -4.37
N GLY A 298 -2.57 23.07 -5.44
CA GLY A 298 -3.18 22.71 -6.72
C GLY A 298 -2.60 21.46 -7.38
N ASP A 299 -1.41 21.04 -6.98
CA ASP A 299 -0.69 19.88 -7.50
C ASP A 299 -0.83 18.61 -6.63
N VAL A 300 -1.76 18.58 -5.66
CA VAL A 300 -1.94 17.40 -4.80
C VAL A 300 -2.39 16.16 -5.59
N PHE A 301 -3.13 16.31 -6.67
CA PHE A 301 -3.43 15.22 -7.59
C PHE A 301 -2.14 14.65 -8.21
N TYR A 302 -1.27 15.53 -8.67
CA TYR A 302 0.02 15.14 -9.26
C TYR A 302 0.96 14.48 -8.23
N LEU A 303 0.90 14.87 -6.95
CA LEU A 303 1.61 14.20 -5.86
C LEU A 303 1.35 12.69 -5.86
N HIS A 304 0.08 12.29 -5.85
CA HIS A 304 -0.33 10.89 -5.80
C HIS A 304 -0.22 10.20 -7.17
N SER A 305 -0.53 10.89 -8.27
CA SER A 305 -0.48 10.28 -9.59
C SER A 305 0.94 9.93 -10.02
N ARG A 306 1.91 10.84 -9.81
CA ARG A 306 3.32 10.56 -10.13
C ARG A 306 3.94 9.44 -9.29
N LEU A 307 3.44 9.25 -8.05
CA LEU A 307 3.82 8.14 -7.19
C LEU A 307 3.21 6.82 -7.67
N LEU A 308 1.89 6.77 -7.82
CA LEU A 308 1.14 5.55 -8.10
C LEU A 308 1.35 5.04 -9.53
N GLU A 309 1.60 5.92 -10.50
CA GLU A 309 1.94 5.51 -11.87
C GLU A 309 3.27 4.75 -11.99
N ARG A 310 4.11 4.80 -10.98
CA ARG A 310 5.36 4.01 -10.90
C ARG A 310 5.10 2.53 -10.65
N ALA A 311 3.96 2.17 -10.06
CA ALA A 311 3.50 0.78 -9.98
C ALA A 311 3.05 0.31 -11.36
N ALA A 312 3.70 -0.75 -11.87
CA ALA A 312 3.45 -1.27 -13.20
C ALA A 312 3.97 -2.71 -13.34
N LYS A 313 3.47 -3.41 -14.35
CA LYS A 313 4.05 -4.63 -14.90
C LYS A 313 4.89 -4.26 -16.10
N LEU A 314 6.17 -4.61 -16.09
CA LEU A 314 7.06 -4.40 -17.23
C LEU A 314 6.89 -5.52 -18.27
N ASN A 315 7.27 -5.21 -19.50
CA ASN A 315 7.26 -6.18 -20.61
C ASN A 315 8.42 -7.20 -20.47
N ASP A 316 8.40 -8.23 -21.31
CA ASP A 316 9.34 -9.33 -21.27
C ASP A 316 10.77 -8.90 -21.63
N ASP A 317 10.92 -7.89 -22.50
CA ASP A 317 12.23 -7.34 -22.90
C ASP A 317 12.94 -6.67 -21.73
N LEU A 318 12.18 -6.22 -20.72
CA LEU A 318 12.69 -5.61 -19.48
C LEU A 318 12.65 -6.57 -18.29
N GLY A 319 12.58 -7.88 -18.54
CA GLY A 319 12.63 -8.90 -17.49
C GLY A 319 11.31 -9.22 -16.83
N ALA A 320 10.18 -8.69 -17.33
CA ALA A 320 8.82 -8.98 -16.86
C ALA A 320 8.57 -8.73 -15.35
N GLY A 321 9.38 -7.90 -14.70
CA GLY A 321 9.21 -7.53 -13.31
C GLY A 321 7.93 -6.71 -13.07
N SER A 322 7.51 -6.61 -11.82
CA SER A 322 6.33 -5.83 -11.46
C SER A 322 6.47 -5.13 -10.11
N LEU A 323 5.78 -4.00 -9.96
CA LEU A 323 5.53 -3.37 -8.68
C LEU A 323 4.02 -3.16 -8.55
N THR A 324 3.41 -3.84 -7.58
CA THR A 324 1.99 -3.74 -7.24
C THR A 324 1.82 -2.78 -6.09
N ALA A 325 0.87 -1.86 -6.17
CA ALA A 325 0.62 -0.89 -5.11
C ALA A 325 -0.75 -1.13 -4.44
N LEU A 326 -0.75 -1.16 -3.12
CA LEU A 326 -1.93 -1.11 -2.27
C LEU A 326 -1.91 0.20 -1.46
N PRO A 327 -2.29 1.34 -2.06
CA PRO A 327 -2.47 2.57 -1.31
C PRO A 327 -3.65 2.46 -0.36
N ILE A 328 -3.51 3.03 0.83
CA ILE A 328 -4.59 3.15 1.81
C ILE A 328 -5.03 4.60 1.88
N ILE A 329 -6.34 4.82 1.85
CA ILE A 329 -6.99 6.11 2.08
C ILE A 329 -7.98 5.99 3.23
N GLU A 330 -7.93 6.95 4.15
CA GLU A 330 -8.88 7.08 5.24
C GLU A 330 -10.03 8.01 4.85
N THR A 331 -11.26 7.52 5.01
CA THR A 331 -12.48 8.33 4.87
C THR A 331 -13.00 8.78 6.24
N GLN A 332 -13.96 9.68 6.23
CA GLN A 332 -14.74 10.08 7.39
C GLN A 332 -16.22 9.86 7.07
N ALA A 333 -16.94 9.19 7.95
CA ALA A 333 -18.37 8.86 7.77
C ALA A 333 -18.68 8.16 6.42
N ASN A 334 -17.78 7.29 5.96
CA ASN A 334 -17.82 6.58 4.68
C ASN A 334 -17.91 7.51 3.44
N ASP A 335 -17.54 8.79 3.56
CA ASP A 335 -17.59 9.74 2.45
C ASP A 335 -16.44 9.54 1.46
N VAL A 336 -16.72 8.82 0.38
CA VAL A 336 -15.79 8.62 -0.74
C VAL A 336 -15.79 9.79 -1.73
N SER A 337 -16.68 10.77 -1.57
CA SER A 337 -16.77 11.94 -2.44
C SER A 337 -15.85 13.10 -2.03
N ALA A 338 -15.18 12.97 -0.89
CA ALA A 338 -14.17 13.91 -0.41
C ALA A 338 -13.00 14.06 -1.41
N TYR A 339 -12.24 15.13 -1.29
CA TYR A 339 -11.26 15.54 -2.31
C TYR A 339 -10.14 14.52 -2.52
N ILE A 340 -9.46 14.08 -1.47
CA ILE A 340 -8.37 13.12 -1.60
C ILE A 340 -8.87 11.72 -2.02
N PRO A 341 -9.95 11.15 -1.43
CA PRO A 341 -10.53 9.89 -1.90
C PRO A 341 -10.85 9.88 -3.40
N THR A 342 -11.56 10.89 -3.91
CA THR A 342 -11.92 10.96 -5.34
C THR A 342 -10.70 11.03 -6.25
N ASN A 343 -9.66 11.76 -5.87
CA ASN A 343 -8.41 11.83 -6.62
C ASN A 343 -7.76 10.44 -6.72
N VAL A 344 -7.62 9.72 -5.61
CA VAL A 344 -6.92 8.44 -5.58
C VAL A 344 -7.74 7.33 -6.26
N ILE A 345 -9.08 7.32 -6.12
CA ILE A 345 -9.97 6.41 -6.87
C ILE A 345 -9.77 6.57 -8.39
N SER A 346 -9.58 7.81 -8.87
CA SER A 346 -9.38 8.07 -10.30
C SER A 346 -8.00 7.62 -10.81
N ILE A 347 -6.98 7.62 -9.95
CA ILE A 347 -5.61 7.21 -10.30
C ILE A 347 -5.46 5.69 -10.29
N THR A 348 -6.18 5.00 -9.43
CA THR A 348 -6.03 3.55 -9.19
C THR A 348 -6.84 2.69 -10.18
N ASP A 349 -6.49 1.41 -10.29
CA ASP A 349 -7.12 0.42 -11.16
C ASP A 349 -8.29 -0.30 -10.48
N GLY A 350 -8.83 0.28 -9.43
CA GLY A 350 -9.93 -0.22 -8.64
C GLY A 350 -9.80 0.12 -7.17
N GLN A 351 -10.79 -0.29 -6.39
CA GLN A 351 -10.83 -0.07 -4.95
C GLN A 351 -11.49 -1.21 -4.18
N ILE A 352 -10.95 -1.49 -3.01
CA ILE A 352 -11.53 -2.33 -1.95
C ILE A 352 -12.11 -1.37 -0.90
N PHE A 353 -13.42 -1.25 -0.87
CA PHE A 353 -14.12 -0.38 0.08
C PHE A 353 -14.49 -1.16 1.35
N LEU A 354 -13.97 -0.71 2.48
CA LEU A 354 -14.26 -1.26 3.80
C LEU A 354 -15.28 -0.36 4.51
N GLU A 355 -16.46 -0.91 4.75
CA GLU A 355 -17.60 -0.18 5.29
C GLU A 355 -17.72 -0.36 6.80
N SER A 356 -17.94 0.73 7.54
CA SER A 356 -18.06 0.73 9.00
C SER A 356 -19.24 -0.10 9.47
N ASP A 357 -20.38 0.00 8.81
CA ASP A 357 -21.60 -0.72 9.20
C ASP A 357 -21.43 -2.24 9.09
N LEU A 358 -20.77 -2.72 8.03
CA LEU A 358 -20.45 -4.14 7.89
C LEU A 358 -19.47 -4.60 8.98
N PHE A 359 -18.50 -3.77 9.31
CA PHE A 359 -17.53 -4.08 10.37
C PHE A 359 -18.20 -4.25 11.74
N TYR A 360 -19.13 -3.36 12.08
CA TYR A 360 -19.87 -3.43 13.35
C TYR A 360 -20.91 -4.57 13.37
N GLN A 361 -21.42 -4.99 12.21
CA GLN A 361 -22.25 -6.19 12.07
C GLN A 361 -21.44 -7.50 12.19
N GLY A 362 -20.12 -7.42 12.35
CA GLY A 362 -19.27 -8.61 12.48
C GLY A 362 -18.88 -9.24 11.15
N ILE A 363 -19.16 -8.58 10.03
CA ILE A 363 -18.68 -9.00 8.70
C ILE A 363 -17.23 -8.51 8.54
N ARG A 364 -16.28 -9.43 8.64
CA ARG A 364 -14.85 -9.13 8.60
C ARG A 364 -14.11 -10.12 7.71
N PRO A 365 -13.37 -9.65 6.68
CA PRO A 365 -13.16 -8.24 6.30
C PRO A 365 -14.46 -7.55 5.86
N ALA A 366 -14.60 -6.26 6.21
CA ALA A 366 -15.82 -5.49 6.01
C ALA A 366 -15.95 -4.97 4.56
N VAL A 367 -15.70 -5.83 3.59
CA VAL A 367 -15.68 -5.48 2.16
C VAL A 367 -17.11 -5.25 1.64
N ASN A 368 -17.37 -4.02 1.21
CA ASN A 368 -18.59 -3.75 0.46
C ASN A 368 -18.43 -4.18 -1.01
N VAL A 369 -18.96 -5.35 -1.34
CA VAL A 369 -18.86 -5.95 -2.69
C VAL A 369 -19.55 -5.11 -3.77
N GLY A 370 -20.50 -4.24 -3.39
CA GLY A 370 -21.27 -3.42 -4.33
C GLY A 370 -20.50 -2.28 -4.97
N ILE A 371 -19.63 -1.67 -4.20
CA ILE A 371 -18.85 -0.50 -4.62
C ILE A 371 -17.36 -0.80 -4.72
N SER A 372 -16.94 -2.00 -4.38
CA SER A 372 -15.58 -2.49 -4.60
C SER A 372 -15.43 -3.03 -6.01
N VAL A 373 -14.36 -2.64 -6.68
CA VAL A 373 -14.12 -2.98 -8.10
C VAL A 373 -12.64 -3.22 -8.33
N SER A 374 -12.31 -4.29 -9.05
CA SER A 374 -11.00 -4.46 -9.70
C SER A 374 -11.18 -4.29 -11.21
N ARG A 375 -10.48 -3.33 -11.82
CA ARG A 375 -10.53 -3.09 -13.27
C ARG A 375 -9.77 -4.16 -14.05
N VAL A 376 -8.84 -4.87 -13.42
CA VAL A 376 -8.16 -6.03 -14.01
C VAL A 376 -9.07 -7.26 -13.95
N GLY A 377 -9.80 -7.42 -12.85
CA GLY A 377 -10.82 -8.45 -12.68
C GLY A 377 -10.26 -9.86 -12.82
N SER A 378 -11.02 -10.75 -13.43
CA SER A 378 -10.67 -12.16 -13.56
C SER A 378 -9.38 -12.45 -14.34
N SER A 379 -8.81 -11.46 -15.05
CA SER A 379 -7.48 -11.62 -15.66
C SER A 379 -6.38 -11.84 -14.61
N ALA A 380 -6.61 -11.34 -13.39
CA ALA A 380 -5.73 -11.52 -12.22
C ALA A 380 -6.13 -12.72 -11.34
N GLN A 381 -6.81 -13.71 -11.88
CA GLN A 381 -7.16 -14.95 -11.18
C GLN A 381 -6.60 -16.17 -11.88
N ILE A 382 -6.20 -17.18 -11.11
CA ILE A 382 -5.92 -18.50 -11.68
C ILE A 382 -7.21 -19.15 -12.20
N LYS A 383 -7.11 -20.05 -13.18
CA LYS A 383 -8.29 -20.69 -13.79
C LYS A 383 -9.17 -21.41 -12.77
N ALA A 384 -8.58 -22.06 -11.75
CA ALA A 384 -9.31 -22.73 -10.69
C ALA A 384 -10.21 -21.73 -9.91
N MET A 385 -9.66 -20.57 -9.54
CA MET A 385 -10.43 -19.53 -8.84
C MET A 385 -11.56 -18.97 -9.71
N LYS A 386 -11.31 -18.72 -11.01
CA LYS A 386 -12.36 -18.28 -11.95
C LYS A 386 -13.54 -19.26 -11.98
N THR A 387 -13.24 -20.56 -12.02
CA THR A 387 -14.28 -21.61 -12.03
C THR A 387 -15.06 -21.65 -10.72
N ALA A 388 -14.38 -21.55 -9.59
CA ALA A 388 -15.01 -21.60 -8.26
C ALA A 388 -15.82 -20.33 -7.95
N SER A 389 -15.25 -19.14 -8.23
CA SER A 389 -15.83 -17.85 -7.81
C SER A 389 -16.75 -17.21 -8.84
N GLY A 390 -16.85 -17.74 -10.07
CA GLY A 390 -17.63 -17.14 -11.15
C GLY A 390 -19.06 -16.71 -10.77
N PRO A 391 -19.86 -17.54 -10.12
CA PRO A 391 -21.24 -17.19 -9.74
C PRO A 391 -21.34 -16.23 -8.54
N ILE A 392 -20.34 -16.19 -7.65
CA ILE A 392 -20.47 -15.62 -6.30
C ILE A 392 -20.85 -14.13 -6.30
N LYS A 393 -20.30 -13.35 -7.24
CA LYS A 393 -20.58 -11.92 -7.32
C LYS A 393 -22.03 -11.63 -7.69
N GLY A 394 -22.58 -12.42 -8.61
CA GLY A 394 -24.00 -12.35 -9.01
C GLY A 394 -24.93 -12.78 -7.88
N GLU A 395 -24.62 -13.87 -7.20
CA GLU A 395 -25.41 -14.39 -6.07
C GLU A 395 -25.43 -13.40 -4.90
N LEU A 396 -24.30 -12.79 -4.56
CA LEU A 396 -24.24 -11.76 -3.50
C LEU A 396 -24.93 -10.45 -3.91
N ALA A 397 -24.92 -10.08 -5.19
CA ALA A 397 -25.66 -8.92 -5.67
C ALA A 397 -27.17 -9.15 -5.53
N GLN A 398 -27.68 -10.30 -5.98
CA GLN A 398 -29.09 -10.69 -5.83
C GLN A 398 -29.50 -10.78 -4.35
N TYR A 399 -28.65 -11.37 -3.52
CA TYR A 399 -28.91 -11.44 -2.07
C TYR A 399 -29.12 -10.05 -1.47
N ARG A 400 -28.26 -9.07 -1.79
CA ARG A 400 -28.39 -7.71 -1.23
C ARG A 400 -29.68 -7.02 -1.66
N GLU A 401 -30.05 -7.16 -2.93
CA GLU A 401 -31.31 -6.62 -3.44
C GLU A 401 -32.50 -7.26 -2.72
N LEU A 402 -32.53 -8.59 -2.65
CA LEU A 402 -33.61 -9.33 -1.99
C LEU A 402 -33.66 -9.09 -0.48
N ALA A 403 -32.52 -8.99 0.20
CA ALA A 403 -32.44 -8.69 1.63
C ALA A 403 -33.03 -7.30 1.98
N ALA A 404 -32.87 -6.33 1.07
CA ALA A 404 -33.49 -5.02 1.23
C ALA A 404 -35.02 -5.09 1.14
N PHE A 405 -35.55 -5.88 0.19
CA PHE A 405 -36.98 -6.08 0.04
C PHE A 405 -37.61 -6.98 1.15
N ALA A 406 -36.86 -7.99 1.60
CA ALA A 406 -37.33 -8.92 2.64
C ALA A 406 -37.65 -8.23 3.98
N LYS A 407 -37.08 -7.08 4.25
CA LYS A 407 -37.39 -6.26 5.43
C LYS A 407 -38.80 -5.67 5.41
N PHE A 408 -39.42 -5.60 4.24
CA PHE A 408 -40.73 -4.95 4.04
C PHE A 408 -41.87 -5.91 3.66
N GLY A 409 -41.59 -7.20 3.38
CA GLY A 409 -42.57 -8.18 2.91
C GLY A 409 -42.54 -9.48 3.69
N SER A 410 -43.74 -10.01 4.03
CA SER A 410 -43.91 -11.24 4.82
C SER A 410 -44.01 -12.53 4.00
N ASP A 411 -44.37 -12.46 2.72
CA ASP A 411 -44.58 -13.64 1.88
C ASP A 411 -43.57 -13.70 0.72
N LEU A 412 -42.46 -14.41 0.96
CA LEU A 412 -41.46 -14.67 -0.05
C LEU A 412 -41.70 -16.05 -0.68
N ASP A 413 -41.61 -16.15 -1.99
CA ASP A 413 -41.66 -17.44 -2.70
C ASP A 413 -40.46 -18.33 -2.34
N ALA A 414 -40.57 -19.64 -2.58
CA ALA A 414 -39.55 -20.62 -2.24
C ALA A 414 -38.21 -20.41 -2.99
N THR A 415 -38.22 -19.73 -4.12
CA THR A 415 -37.02 -19.43 -4.90
C THR A 415 -36.27 -18.27 -4.27
N THR A 416 -36.99 -17.21 -3.93
CA THR A 416 -36.43 -16.03 -3.22
C THR A 416 -35.89 -16.42 -1.84
N GLN A 417 -36.60 -17.29 -1.10
CA GLN A 417 -36.10 -17.82 0.19
C GLN A 417 -34.78 -18.58 0.02
N ARG A 418 -34.67 -19.42 -1.01
CA ARG A 418 -33.40 -20.14 -1.31
C ARG A 418 -32.26 -19.20 -1.66
N GLN A 419 -32.52 -18.17 -2.45
CA GLN A 419 -31.49 -17.17 -2.81
C GLN A 419 -31.02 -16.37 -1.58
N LEU A 420 -31.94 -15.96 -0.72
CA LEU A 420 -31.61 -15.30 0.55
C LEU A 420 -30.77 -16.22 1.46
N SER A 421 -31.22 -17.44 1.66
CA SER A 421 -30.57 -18.44 2.48
C SER A 421 -29.12 -18.76 1.98
N ARG A 422 -28.94 -18.85 0.66
CA ARG A 422 -27.63 -19.06 0.06
C ARG A 422 -26.74 -17.82 0.22
N GLY A 423 -27.26 -16.63 -0.02
CA GLY A 423 -26.52 -15.38 0.13
C GLY A 423 -26.03 -15.13 1.55
N GLU A 424 -26.84 -15.47 2.57
CA GLU A 424 -26.42 -15.43 3.97
C GLU A 424 -25.22 -16.35 4.24
N ARG A 425 -25.28 -17.59 3.74
CA ARG A 425 -24.17 -18.56 3.91
C ARG A 425 -22.93 -18.15 3.17
N LEU A 426 -23.05 -17.60 1.96
CA LEU A 426 -21.90 -17.07 1.21
C LEU A 426 -21.27 -15.86 1.93
N THR A 427 -22.11 -14.99 2.50
CA THR A 427 -21.60 -13.86 3.29
C THR A 427 -20.86 -14.36 4.54
N GLU A 428 -21.37 -15.36 5.24
CA GLU A 428 -20.70 -15.97 6.38
C GLU A 428 -19.41 -16.68 5.98
N LEU A 429 -19.42 -17.41 4.86
CA LEU A 429 -18.26 -18.12 4.31
C LEU A 429 -17.09 -17.17 3.96
N LEU A 430 -17.39 -15.95 3.51
CA LEU A 430 -16.38 -14.96 3.17
C LEU A 430 -15.74 -14.27 4.39
N LYS A 431 -16.28 -14.45 5.57
CA LYS A 431 -15.65 -13.98 6.80
C LYS A 431 -14.34 -14.74 7.04
N GLN A 432 -13.38 -14.01 7.58
CA GLN A 432 -12.05 -14.56 7.84
C GLN A 432 -11.40 -13.81 9.03
N PRO A 433 -10.78 -14.53 9.97
CA PRO A 433 -10.05 -13.91 11.06
C PRO A 433 -8.87 -13.08 10.55
N GLN A 434 -8.53 -12.03 11.28
CA GLN A 434 -7.34 -11.23 11.01
C GLN A 434 -6.06 -12.06 11.19
N TYR A 435 -5.10 -11.83 10.30
CA TYR A 435 -3.79 -12.52 10.29
C TYR A 435 -3.89 -14.05 10.10
N ALA A 436 -4.90 -14.47 9.36
CA ALA A 436 -5.12 -15.86 9.01
C ALA A 436 -5.39 -16.02 7.49
N PRO A 437 -4.44 -15.62 6.64
CA PRO A 437 -4.59 -15.79 5.20
C PRO A 437 -4.65 -17.27 4.83
N GLN A 438 -5.45 -17.60 3.81
CA GLN A 438 -5.60 -18.96 3.27
C GLN A 438 -4.90 -19.09 1.94
N LEU A 439 -4.34 -20.27 1.69
CA LEU A 439 -3.75 -20.61 0.40
C LEU A 439 -4.83 -20.66 -0.70
N VAL A 440 -4.46 -20.33 -1.93
CA VAL A 440 -5.41 -20.23 -3.03
C VAL A 440 -6.13 -21.54 -3.32
N GLU A 441 -5.48 -22.69 -3.21
CA GLU A 441 -6.08 -24.03 -3.36
C GLU A 441 -7.13 -24.31 -2.30
N GLU A 442 -6.91 -23.87 -1.07
CA GLU A 442 -7.90 -23.95 0.03
C GLU A 442 -9.10 -23.07 -0.26
N GLN A 443 -8.85 -21.81 -0.63
CA GLN A 443 -9.92 -20.86 -1.00
C GLN A 443 -10.78 -21.40 -2.15
N VAL A 444 -10.15 -21.98 -3.19
CA VAL A 444 -10.86 -22.60 -4.32
C VAL A 444 -11.82 -23.68 -3.84
N CYS A 445 -11.39 -24.59 -2.97
CA CYS A 445 -12.24 -25.66 -2.46
C CYS A 445 -13.40 -25.14 -1.62
N VAL A 446 -13.14 -24.18 -0.74
CA VAL A 446 -14.14 -23.57 0.15
C VAL A 446 -15.18 -22.78 -0.64
N ILE A 447 -14.74 -21.93 -1.57
CA ILE A 447 -15.63 -21.12 -2.41
C ILE A 447 -16.44 -22.00 -3.36
N TYR A 448 -15.82 -23.04 -3.91
CA TYR A 448 -16.53 -24.02 -4.75
C TYR A 448 -17.63 -24.74 -3.97
N ALA A 449 -17.38 -25.13 -2.72
CA ALA A 449 -18.39 -25.73 -1.85
C ALA A 449 -19.58 -24.78 -1.65
N GLY A 450 -19.34 -23.50 -1.40
CA GLY A 450 -20.39 -22.50 -1.24
C GLY A 450 -21.21 -22.28 -2.51
N THR A 451 -20.55 -22.07 -3.63
CA THR A 451 -21.21 -21.75 -4.92
C THR A 451 -21.92 -22.96 -5.55
N ARG A 452 -21.52 -24.19 -5.23
CA ARG A 452 -22.15 -25.43 -5.72
C ARG A 452 -23.25 -25.97 -4.79
N GLY A 453 -23.60 -25.26 -3.71
CA GLY A 453 -24.74 -25.57 -2.86
C GLY A 453 -24.48 -26.61 -1.76
N TYR A 454 -23.24 -27.02 -1.51
CA TYR A 454 -22.90 -27.93 -0.42
C TYR A 454 -23.19 -27.34 0.99
N LEU A 455 -23.38 -26.02 1.06
CA LEU A 455 -23.73 -25.30 2.29
C LEU A 455 -25.25 -25.09 2.45
N ASP A 456 -26.07 -25.42 1.46
CA ASP A 456 -27.52 -25.07 1.49
C ASP A 456 -28.26 -25.70 2.67
N GLY A 457 -27.82 -26.87 3.17
CA GLY A 457 -28.38 -27.54 4.36
C GLY A 457 -27.69 -27.18 5.69
N VAL A 458 -26.61 -26.40 5.67
CA VAL A 458 -25.83 -26.06 6.87
C VAL A 458 -26.44 -24.82 7.54
N ALA A 459 -26.57 -24.80 8.88
CA ALA A 459 -26.97 -23.59 9.59
C ALA A 459 -25.93 -22.48 9.42
N VAL A 460 -26.35 -21.21 9.32
CA VAL A 460 -25.46 -20.07 9.14
C VAL A 460 -24.40 -20.02 10.26
N SER A 461 -24.78 -20.34 11.50
CA SER A 461 -23.85 -20.42 12.66
C SER A 461 -22.75 -21.47 12.50
N ASP A 462 -22.98 -22.50 11.68
CA ASP A 462 -22.07 -23.63 11.52
C ASP A 462 -21.20 -23.54 10.26
N VAL A 463 -21.37 -22.50 9.44
CA VAL A 463 -20.58 -22.31 8.21
C VAL A 463 -19.09 -22.24 8.51
N GLY A 464 -18.67 -21.53 9.56
CA GLY A 464 -17.26 -21.46 9.98
C GLY A 464 -16.72 -22.81 10.45
N ARG A 465 -17.52 -23.62 11.15
CA ARG A 465 -17.18 -24.99 11.55
C ARG A 465 -17.05 -25.89 10.33
N PHE A 466 -18.01 -25.80 9.40
CA PHE A 466 -17.97 -26.54 8.14
C PHE A 466 -16.67 -26.27 7.37
N GLU A 467 -16.30 -25.00 7.21
CA GLU A 467 -15.04 -24.61 6.55
C GLU A 467 -13.80 -25.22 7.23
N SER A 468 -13.71 -25.08 8.56
CA SER A 468 -12.56 -25.56 9.33
C SER A 468 -12.40 -27.08 9.24
N GLU A 469 -13.51 -27.84 9.39
CA GLU A 469 -13.51 -29.28 9.31
C GLU A 469 -13.27 -29.80 7.87
N LEU A 470 -13.80 -29.08 6.86
CA LEU A 470 -13.55 -29.38 5.46
C LEU A 470 -12.06 -29.25 5.16
N LEU A 471 -11.43 -28.14 5.52
CA LEU A 471 -10.00 -27.91 5.30
C LEU A 471 -9.16 -28.97 6.02
N ALA A 472 -9.46 -29.30 7.28
CA ALA A 472 -8.78 -30.35 8.02
C ALA A 472 -8.88 -31.71 7.31
N ARG A 473 -10.06 -32.05 6.75
CA ARG A 473 -10.26 -33.28 5.98
C ARG A 473 -9.50 -33.25 4.66
N LEU A 474 -9.50 -32.14 3.93
CA LEU A 474 -8.74 -32.01 2.68
C LEU A 474 -7.25 -32.22 2.92
N HIS A 475 -6.68 -31.59 3.94
CA HIS A 475 -5.28 -31.77 4.31
C HIS A 475 -4.95 -33.21 4.74
N SER A 476 -5.82 -33.87 5.49
CA SER A 476 -5.52 -35.21 6.01
C SER A 476 -5.77 -36.34 5.00
N LYS A 477 -6.75 -36.20 4.08
CA LYS A 477 -7.17 -37.31 3.20
C LYS A 477 -7.05 -36.99 1.71
N HIS A 478 -7.01 -35.70 1.33
CA HIS A 478 -7.07 -35.25 -0.06
C HIS A 478 -5.91 -34.30 -0.43
N GLN A 479 -4.74 -34.47 0.19
CA GLN A 479 -3.58 -33.61 -0.06
C GLN A 479 -3.20 -33.55 -1.55
N LYS A 480 -3.33 -34.67 -2.27
CA LYS A 480 -3.08 -34.72 -3.73
C LYS A 480 -3.99 -33.81 -4.53
N LEU A 481 -5.23 -33.60 -4.09
CA LEU A 481 -6.17 -32.68 -4.72
C LEU A 481 -5.69 -31.23 -4.55
N LEU A 482 -5.30 -30.83 -3.34
CA LEU A 482 -4.76 -29.51 -3.05
C LEU A 482 -3.48 -29.23 -3.86
N ASP A 483 -2.55 -30.19 -3.87
CA ASP A 483 -1.30 -30.09 -4.63
C ASP A 483 -1.58 -30.02 -6.14
N GLY A 484 -2.56 -30.77 -6.64
CA GLY A 484 -3.01 -30.74 -8.03
C GLY A 484 -3.55 -29.36 -8.45
N ILE A 485 -4.37 -28.74 -7.61
CA ILE A 485 -4.90 -27.37 -7.85
C ILE A 485 -3.77 -26.34 -7.81
N ARG A 486 -2.88 -26.45 -6.81
CA ARG A 486 -1.73 -25.54 -6.66
C ARG A 486 -0.83 -25.57 -7.89
N THR A 487 -0.50 -26.76 -8.37
CA THR A 487 0.45 -26.96 -9.47
C THR A 487 -0.17 -26.62 -10.83
N SER A 488 -1.37 -27.13 -11.12
CA SER A 488 -2.04 -26.90 -12.42
C SER A 488 -2.66 -25.49 -12.53
N LYS A 489 -2.91 -24.83 -11.40
CA LYS A 489 -3.65 -23.56 -11.32
C LYS A 489 -5.04 -23.61 -11.98
N ALA A 490 -5.58 -24.81 -12.20
CA ALA A 490 -6.84 -25.06 -12.88
C ALA A 490 -7.62 -26.21 -12.21
N LEU A 491 -8.94 -26.22 -12.36
CA LEU A 491 -9.78 -27.37 -12.05
C LEU A 491 -9.97 -28.17 -13.34
N SER A 492 -9.12 -29.17 -13.57
CA SER A 492 -9.36 -30.15 -14.63
C SER A 492 -10.62 -30.95 -14.33
N LYS A 493 -11.20 -31.62 -15.32
CA LYS A 493 -12.37 -32.49 -15.10
C LYS A 493 -12.13 -33.55 -14.05
N GLU A 494 -10.90 -34.08 -13.95
CA GLU A 494 -10.50 -35.04 -12.94
C GLU A 494 -10.47 -34.41 -11.55
N LEU A 495 -9.76 -33.29 -11.38
CA LEU A 495 -9.67 -32.56 -10.11
C LEU A 495 -11.04 -32.07 -9.64
N GLU A 496 -11.90 -31.65 -10.56
CA GLU A 496 -13.27 -31.23 -10.24
C GLU A 496 -14.12 -32.43 -9.78
N ALA A 497 -13.97 -33.60 -10.41
CA ALA A 497 -14.65 -34.83 -9.99
C ALA A 497 -14.17 -35.29 -8.60
N ASP A 498 -12.86 -35.25 -8.35
CA ASP A 498 -12.29 -35.56 -7.05
C ASP A 498 -12.78 -34.60 -5.95
N LEU A 499 -12.82 -33.32 -6.26
CA LEU A 499 -13.33 -32.30 -5.35
C LEU A 499 -14.80 -32.52 -5.04
N ASN A 500 -15.64 -32.76 -6.05
CA ASN A 500 -17.06 -33.06 -5.85
C ASN A 500 -17.27 -34.33 -5.00
N SER A 501 -16.48 -35.38 -5.24
CA SER A 501 -16.51 -36.62 -4.43
C SER A 501 -16.14 -36.37 -2.97
N ALA A 502 -15.08 -35.58 -2.74
CA ALA A 502 -14.63 -35.21 -1.40
C ALA A 502 -15.69 -34.37 -0.66
N LEU A 503 -16.25 -33.36 -1.35
CA LEU A 503 -17.29 -32.49 -0.78
C LEU A 503 -18.58 -33.25 -0.46
N LYS A 504 -19.03 -34.12 -1.36
CA LYS A 504 -20.23 -34.95 -1.14
C LYS A 504 -20.05 -35.84 0.07
N SER A 505 -18.95 -36.61 0.12
CA SER A 505 -18.62 -37.45 1.26
C SER A 505 -18.48 -36.68 2.57
N PHE A 506 -17.98 -35.43 2.51
CA PHE A 506 -17.89 -34.60 3.70
C PHE A 506 -19.25 -34.10 4.15
N ALA A 507 -20.07 -33.57 3.23
CA ALA A 507 -21.42 -33.06 3.56
C ALA A 507 -22.34 -34.14 4.16
N GLU A 508 -22.23 -35.39 3.70
CA GLU A 508 -23.01 -36.53 4.26
C GLU A 508 -22.57 -36.88 5.71
N THR A 509 -21.38 -36.51 6.12
CA THR A 509 -20.85 -36.80 7.47
C THR A 509 -20.86 -35.62 8.41
N PHE A 510 -21.10 -34.41 7.88
CA PHE A 510 -21.16 -33.20 8.66
C PHE A 510 -22.55 -33.12 9.36
N ALA A 511 -22.52 -33.14 10.69
CA ALA A 511 -23.71 -33.16 11.54
C ALA A 511 -23.87 -31.83 12.30
#